data_fa0f591706f53b28d2d191bf2fb513b9
#
_entry.id   fa0f591706f53b28d2d191bf2fb513b9
#
_cell.length_a   1.000
_cell.length_b   1.000
_cell.length_c   1.000
_cell.angle_alpha   90.00
_cell.angle_beta   90.00
_cell.angle_gamma   90.00
#
_symmetry.space_group_name_H-M   'P 1'
#
loop_
_entity.id
_entity.type
_entity.pdbx_description
1 polymer ?
#
loop_
_entity_poly.entity_id
_entity_poly.type
_entity_poly.pdbx_seq_one_letter_code
_entity_poly.pdbx_strand_id
1 'polypeptide(L)'
;MTEVREYIESLSLDIPLNLVVKTTPSSMHSFFELSRVIPKGRFCLTTVDTIFREQDFRPYIEAMEADERYDGMMAVTDYIDDEKPLYVQTDDDLNITAFRDERYDGAKYISGGIYALNEKAIDVLADCMERGVARMRNFQRALVDAGLRLKAYQMGKILDVDHAGDIEKAENFINSK
;
A
#
# COMPACT_ATOMS: atom_id res chain seq x y z
N MET A 1 14.97 -5.62 16.38
CA MET A 1 13.52 -5.97 16.49
C MET A 1 12.99 -5.82 17.92
N THR A 2 13.80 -6.04 18.95
CA THR A 2 13.39 -5.90 20.37
C THR A 2 12.93 -4.48 20.71
N GLU A 3 13.75 -3.47 20.34
CA GLU A 3 13.45 -2.05 20.59
C GLU A 3 12.16 -1.54 19.95
N VAL A 4 11.92 -1.91 18.68
CA VAL A 4 10.67 -1.54 17.96
C VAL A 4 9.45 -2.17 18.61
N ARG A 5 9.56 -3.43 19.03
CA ARG A 5 8.50 -4.12 19.74
C ARG A 5 8.20 -3.45 21.09
N GLU A 6 9.23 -3.20 21.90
CA GLU A 6 9.11 -2.53 23.19
C GLU A 6 8.48 -1.13 23.05
N TYR A 7 8.88 -0.39 22.00
CA TYR A 7 8.30 0.91 21.69
C TYR A 7 6.79 0.79 21.38
N ILE A 8 6.41 -0.12 20.46
CA ILE A 8 5.00 -0.31 20.08
C ILE A 8 4.17 -0.78 21.28
N GLU A 9 4.67 -1.70 22.11
CA GLU A 9 3.99 -2.18 23.30
C GLU A 9 3.86 -1.09 24.39
N SER A 10 4.70 -0.04 24.34
CA SER A 10 4.63 1.10 25.26
C SER A 10 3.59 2.16 24.84
N LEU A 11 3.09 2.12 23.60
CA LEU A 11 2.11 3.08 23.09
C LEU A 11 0.75 2.89 23.78
N SER A 12 0.17 3.98 24.25
CA SER A 12 -1.21 4.02 24.70
C SER A 12 -2.08 4.49 23.55
N LEU A 13 -2.76 3.56 22.89
CA LEU A 13 -3.63 3.83 21.75
C LEU A 13 -5.10 3.66 22.15
N ASP A 14 -5.97 4.53 21.66
CA ASP A 14 -7.42 4.43 21.86
C ASP A 14 -8.08 3.37 20.94
N ILE A 15 -7.29 2.64 20.18
CA ILE A 15 -7.72 1.58 19.26
C ILE A 15 -7.04 0.25 19.62
N PRO A 16 -7.68 -0.91 19.37
CA PRO A 16 -7.05 -2.21 19.56
C PRO A 16 -5.80 -2.38 18.69
N LEU A 17 -4.72 -2.85 19.31
CA LEU A 17 -3.46 -3.15 18.64
C LEU A 17 -3.23 -4.67 18.62
N ASN A 18 -3.00 -5.23 17.41
CA ASN A 18 -2.53 -6.59 17.23
C ASN A 18 -1.11 -6.55 16.65
N LEU A 19 -0.15 -7.10 17.37
CA LEU A 19 1.25 -7.11 16.95
C LEU A 19 1.68 -8.51 16.50
N VAL A 20 2.15 -8.62 15.27
CA VAL A 20 2.77 -9.84 14.72
C VAL A 20 4.26 -9.61 14.58
N VAL A 21 5.06 -10.33 15.36
CA VAL A 21 6.53 -10.24 15.34
C VAL A 21 7.09 -11.46 14.64
N LYS A 22 7.52 -11.30 13.39
CA LYS A 22 8.05 -12.40 12.58
C LYS A 22 9.05 -11.88 11.54
N THR A 23 10.13 -12.62 11.31
CA THR A 23 11.02 -12.38 10.17
C THR A 23 10.46 -13.11 8.95
N THR A 24 10.31 -12.39 7.86
CA THR A 24 9.73 -12.90 6.61
C THR A 24 10.62 -12.60 5.42
N PRO A 25 10.54 -13.38 4.32
CA PRO A 25 11.36 -13.18 3.13
C PRO A 25 11.06 -11.89 2.35
N SER A 26 9.86 -11.33 2.46
CA SER A 26 9.45 -10.09 1.80
C SER A 26 8.23 -9.46 2.48
N SER A 27 7.92 -8.20 2.14
CA SER A 27 6.72 -7.48 2.62
C SER A 27 5.41 -8.21 2.30
N MET A 28 5.31 -8.90 1.16
CA MET A 28 4.15 -9.73 0.83
C MET A 28 3.98 -10.90 1.83
N HIS A 29 5.07 -11.55 2.24
CA HIS A 29 5.03 -12.58 3.27
C HIS A 29 4.65 -12.02 4.64
N SER A 30 5.11 -10.79 4.97
CA SER A 30 4.67 -10.10 6.18
C SER A 30 3.17 -9.83 6.15
N PHE A 31 2.64 -9.38 5.02
CA PHE A 31 1.21 -9.18 4.83
C PHE A 31 0.43 -10.51 4.98
N PHE A 32 0.95 -11.62 4.46
CA PHE A 32 0.33 -12.93 4.63
C PHE A 32 0.24 -13.34 6.11
N GLU A 33 1.27 -13.07 6.91
CA GLU A 33 1.19 -13.33 8.35
C GLU A 33 0.18 -12.40 9.04
N LEU A 34 0.11 -11.13 8.65
CA LEU A 34 -0.88 -10.17 9.16
C LEU A 34 -2.31 -10.56 8.76
N SER A 35 -2.51 -11.13 7.57
CA SER A 35 -3.85 -11.47 7.07
C SER A 35 -4.61 -12.44 7.99
N ARG A 36 -3.91 -13.19 8.81
CA ARG A 36 -4.49 -14.12 9.79
C ARG A 36 -5.20 -13.44 10.96
N VAL A 37 -4.88 -12.18 11.21
CA VAL A 37 -5.45 -11.38 12.32
C VAL A 37 -6.27 -10.18 11.82
N ILE A 38 -6.32 -9.95 10.52
CA ILE A 38 -7.16 -8.91 9.92
C ILE A 38 -8.64 -9.33 10.02
N PRO A 39 -9.52 -8.49 10.57
CA PRO A 39 -10.95 -8.76 10.57
C PRO A 39 -11.51 -8.90 9.15
N LYS A 40 -12.63 -9.63 9.02
CA LYS A 40 -13.34 -9.70 7.75
C LYS A 40 -13.85 -8.32 7.32
N GLY A 41 -13.91 -8.09 6.03
CA GLY A 41 -14.38 -6.86 5.43
C GLY A 41 -13.27 -6.07 4.73
N ARG A 42 -13.39 -4.76 4.75
CA ARG A 42 -12.41 -3.85 4.15
C ARG A 42 -11.33 -3.48 5.15
N PHE A 43 -10.13 -3.34 4.66
CA PHE A 43 -8.98 -2.92 5.46
C PHE A 43 -8.05 -2.03 4.63
N CYS A 44 -7.25 -1.22 5.30
CA CYS A 44 -6.16 -0.45 4.69
C CYS A 44 -4.82 -1.06 5.11
N LEU A 45 -4.00 -1.38 4.13
CA LEU A 45 -2.61 -1.83 4.31
C LEU A 45 -1.68 -0.70 3.89
N THR A 46 -0.74 -0.33 4.75
CA THR A 46 0.32 0.62 4.44
C THR A 46 1.68 -0.04 4.64
N THR A 47 2.68 0.39 3.87
CA THR A 47 4.07 0.11 4.18
C THR A 47 4.55 1.10 5.25
N VAL A 48 5.56 0.71 6.03
CA VAL A 48 6.03 1.50 7.19
C VAL A 48 6.92 2.69 6.78
N ASP A 49 7.48 2.62 5.60
CA ASP A 49 8.40 3.57 4.97
C ASP A 49 7.70 4.64 4.13
N THR A 50 6.40 4.50 3.91
CA THR A 50 5.59 5.44 3.14
C THR A 50 5.16 6.64 3.98
N ILE A 51 5.54 7.82 3.56
CA ILE A 51 5.22 9.10 4.21
C ILE A 51 4.23 9.89 3.36
N PHE A 52 3.14 10.30 3.98
CA PHE A 52 2.06 11.09 3.38
C PHE A 52 1.48 12.08 4.38
N ARG A 53 0.70 13.04 3.92
CA ARG A 53 0.03 14.00 4.80
C ARG A 53 -1.31 13.45 5.29
N GLU A 54 -1.63 13.68 6.56
CA GLU A 54 -2.92 13.28 7.15
C GLU A 54 -4.12 13.86 6.38
N GLN A 55 -4.00 15.10 5.93
CA GLN A 55 -5.05 15.77 5.14
C GLN A 55 -5.36 15.07 3.80
N ASP A 56 -4.39 14.33 3.23
CA ASP A 56 -4.57 13.57 1.99
C ASP A 56 -5.09 12.15 2.28
N PHE A 57 -4.78 11.62 3.46
CA PHE A 57 -5.17 10.27 3.86
C PHE A 57 -6.64 10.15 4.26
N ARG A 58 -7.18 11.13 4.98
CA ARG A 58 -8.58 11.12 5.42
C ARG A 58 -9.57 11.02 4.26
N PRO A 59 -9.49 11.87 3.20
CA PRO A 59 -10.35 11.74 2.03
C PRO A 59 -10.17 10.41 1.28
N TYR A 60 -8.97 9.83 1.31
CA TYR A 60 -8.73 8.51 0.74
C TYR A 60 -9.53 7.42 1.46
N ILE A 61 -9.53 7.41 2.78
CA ILE A 61 -10.32 6.44 3.57
C ILE A 61 -11.82 6.66 3.35
N GLU A 62 -12.29 7.91 3.33
CA GLU A 62 -13.69 8.25 3.06
C GLU A 62 -14.11 7.77 1.64
N ALA A 63 -13.25 7.94 0.64
CA ALA A 63 -13.51 7.45 -0.71
C ALA A 63 -13.56 5.91 -0.78
N MET A 64 -12.68 5.23 -0.04
CA MET A 64 -12.68 3.77 0.08
C MET A 64 -13.99 3.25 0.69
N GLU A 65 -14.49 3.91 1.74
CA GLU A 65 -15.72 3.51 2.42
C GLU A 65 -16.97 3.80 1.58
N ALA A 66 -16.96 4.88 0.81
CA ALA A 66 -18.10 5.32 0.02
C ALA A 66 -18.34 4.49 -1.25
N ASP A 67 -17.35 3.79 -1.78
CA ASP A 67 -17.46 3.09 -3.07
C ASP A 67 -17.24 1.58 -2.97
N GLU A 68 -18.32 0.85 -2.73
CA GLU A 68 -18.34 -0.61 -2.64
C GLU A 68 -18.20 -1.33 -3.99
N ARG A 69 -18.22 -0.60 -5.11
CA ARG A 69 -18.10 -1.20 -6.46
C ARG A 69 -16.72 -1.78 -6.70
N TYR A 70 -15.70 -1.30 -5.97
CA TYR A 70 -14.31 -1.71 -6.12
C TYR A 70 -13.91 -2.71 -5.04
N ASP A 71 -13.12 -3.69 -5.45
CA ASP A 71 -12.49 -4.67 -4.56
C ASP A 71 -11.27 -4.10 -3.87
N GLY A 72 -10.69 -3.05 -4.46
CA GLY A 72 -9.60 -2.29 -3.87
C GLY A 72 -9.47 -0.88 -4.42
N MET A 73 -8.92 0.01 -3.60
CA MET A 73 -8.53 1.37 -3.96
C MET A 73 -7.05 1.53 -3.62
N MET A 74 -6.24 1.83 -4.64
CA MET A 74 -4.80 1.92 -4.52
C MET A 74 -4.39 3.40 -4.53
N ALA A 75 -3.72 3.87 -3.50
CA ALA A 75 -3.14 5.20 -3.52
C ALA A 75 -2.05 5.27 -4.59
N VAL A 76 -2.13 6.28 -5.44
CA VAL A 76 -1.15 6.56 -6.49
C VAL A 76 -0.69 8.00 -6.39
N THR A 77 0.54 8.25 -6.80
CA THR A 77 1.10 9.60 -6.88
C THR A 77 1.70 9.86 -8.26
N ASP A 78 1.70 11.11 -8.69
CA ASP A 78 2.41 11.59 -9.87
C ASP A 78 3.80 12.16 -9.51
N TYR A 79 4.13 12.21 -8.22
CA TYR A 79 5.46 12.55 -7.74
C TYR A 79 6.37 11.33 -7.79
N ILE A 80 7.31 11.31 -8.74
CA ILE A 80 8.19 10.17 -8.99
C ILE A 80 9.60 10.53 -8.52
N ASP A 81 9.98 10.06 -7.34
CA ASP A 81 11.32 10.19 -6.73
C ASP A 81 11.86 8.80 -6.28
N ASP A 82 11.37 7.74 -6.88
CA ASP A 82 11.78 6.36 -6.61
C ASP A 82 12.71 5.87 -7.71
N GLU A 83 13.80 5.17 -7.33
CA GLU A 83 14.76 4.58 -8.28
C GLU A 83 14.15 3.45 -9.11
N LYS A 84 13.14 2.75 -8.57
CA LYS A 84 12.47 1.59 -9.21
C LYS A 84 10.96 1.66 -9.04
N PRO A 85 10.31 2.71 -9.53
CA PRO A 85 8.89 2.90 -9.33
C PRO A 85 8.07 1.77 -9.95
N LEU A 86 6.93 1.46 -9.34
CA LEU A 86 5.93 0.60 -9.93
C LEU A 86 4.87 1.48 -10.60
N TYR A 87 4.92 1.57 -11.93
CA TYR A 87 3.98 2.36 -12.69
C TYR A 87 2.59 1.74 -12.69
N VAL A 88 1.58 2.59 -12.50
CA VAL A 88 0.17 2.18 -12.47
C VAL A 88 -0.51 2.64 -13.75
N GLN A 89 -0.93 1.69 -14.56
CA GLN A 89 -1.71 1.97 -15.78
C GLN A 89 -3.19 1.97 -15.46
N THR A 90 -3.87 3.02 -15.89
CA THR A 90 -5.31 3.21 -15.69
C THR A 90 -6.02 3.47 -17.01
N ASP A 91 -7.33 3.25 -17.03
CA ASP A 91 -8.21 3.85 -18.02
C ASP A 91 -8.57 5.31 -17.66
N ASP A 92 -9.43 5.94 -18.47
CA ASP A 92 -9.87 7.33 -18.30
C ASP A 92 -10.68 7.55 -17.00
N ASP A 93 -11.31 6.48 -16.49
CA ASP A 93 -12.06 6.48 -15.24
C ASP A 93 -11.17 6.12 -14.03
N LEU A 94 -9.85 6.08 -14.17
CA LEU A 94 -8.89 5.65 -13.15
C LEU A 94 -9.08 4.20 -12.67
N ASN A 95 -9.73 3.32 -13.43
CA ASN A 95 -9.67 1.89 -13.12
C ASN A 95 -8.27 1.36 -13.47
N ILE A 96 -7.68 0.61 -12.55
CA ILE A 96 -6.32 0.07 -12.76
C ILE A 96 -6.40 -1.11 -13.73
N THR A 97 -5.63 -1.03 -14.80
CA THR A 97 -5.57 -2.04 -15.86
C THR A 97 -4.28 -2.86 -15.82
N ALA A 98 -3.19 -2.29 -15.32
CA ALA A 98 -1.91 -3.00 -15.16
C ALA A 98 -0.96 -2.30 -14.18
N PHE A 99 0.02 -3.08 -13.69
CA PHE A 99 1.21 -2.58 -12.99
C PHE A 99 2.47 -2.94 -13.77
N ARG A 100 3.35 -1.95 -14.03
CA ARG A 100 4.53 -2.09 -14.88
C ARG A 100 5.81 -1.69 -14.15
N ASP A 101 6.90 -2.43 -14.36
CA ASP A 101 8.23 -2.07 -13.84
C ASP A 101 8.88 -0.98 -14.68
N GLU A 102 8.51 -0.86 -15.96
CA GLU A 102 9.08 0.11 -16.88
C GLU A 102 8.07 1.21 -17.21
N ARG A 103 8.61 2.41 -17.42
CA ARG A 103 7.79 3.54 -17.87
C ARG A 103 7.25 3.27 -19.27
N TYR A 104 5.98 3.53 -19.47
CA TYR A 104 5.28 3.43 -20.76
C TYR A 104 4.82 4.80 -21.23
N ASP A 105 4.46 4.92 -22.51
CA ASP A 105 3.92 6.17 -23.06
C ASP A 105 2.60 6.53 -22.37
N GLY A 106 2.52 7.77 -21.86
CA GLY A 106 1.38 8.23 -21.04
C GLY A 106 1.43 7.80 -19.56
N ALA A 107 2.52 7.17 -19.08
CA ALA A 107 2.69 6.83 -17.66
C ALA A 107 2.67 8.10 -16.80
N LYS A 108 1.66 8.19 -15.93
CA LYS A 108 1.41 9.34 -15.07
C LYS A 108 1.62 9.00 -13.60
N TYR A 109 1.24 7.81 -13.17
CA TYR A 109 1.17 7.44 -11.77
C TYR A 109 2.12 6.30 -11.43
N ILE A 110 2.59 6.32 -10.17
CA ILE A 110 3.26 5.20 -9.51
C ILE A 110 2.47 4.77 -8.27
N SER A 111 2.67 3.51 -7.86
CA SER A 111 2.08 2.96 -6.63
C SER A 111 2.66 3.65 -5.40
N GLY A 112 1.79 4.12 -4.51
CA GLY A 112 2.15 4.90 -3.32
C GLY A 112 2.25 4.09 -2.02
N GLY A 113 2.30 2.75 -2.07
CA GLY A 113 2.49 1.94 -0.86
C GLY A 113 1.29 1.84 0.08
N ILE A 114 0.12 2.38 -0.32
CA ILE A 114 -1.10 2.37 0.48
C ILE A 114 -2.20 1.67 -0.31
N TYR A 115 -2.83 0.67 0.30
CA TYR A 115 -3.76 -0.23 -0.37
C TYR A 115 -5.01 -0.41 0.49
N ALA A 116 -6.13 0.13 0.07
CA ALA A 116 -7.43 -0.22 0.62
C ALA A 116 -7.98 -1.42 -0.14
N LEU A 117 -8.22 -2.53 0.55
CA LEU A 117 -8.56 -3.81 -0.04
C LEU A 117 -9.75 -4.45 0.70
N ASN A 118 -10.39 -5.41 0.08
CA ASN A 118 -11.37 -6.27 0.72
C ASN A 118 -10.85 -7.71 0.89
N GLU A 119 -11.65 -8.59 1.46
CA GLU A 119 -11.28 -9.97 1.74
C GLU A 119 -10.89 -10.80 0.50
N LYS A 120 -11.38 -10.45 -0.71
CA LYS A 120 -10.95 -11.14 -1.94
C LYS A 120 -9.46 -11.00 -2.20
N ALA A 121 -8.87 -9.89 -1.76
CA ALA A 121 -7.42 -9.70 -1.87
C ALA A 121 -6.63 -10.68 -1.01
N ILE A 122 -7.20 -11.14 0.12
CA ILE A 122 -6.59 -12.18 0.97
C ILE A 122 -6.61 -13.53 0.25
N ASP A 123 -7.67 -13.85 -0.50
CA ASP A 123 -7.74 -15.08 -1.29
C ASP A 123 -6.66 -15.08 -2.39
N VAL A 124 -6.48 -13.94 -3.07
CA VAL A 124 -5.41 -13.77 -4.06
C VAL A 124 -4.02 -13.87 -3.41
N LEU A 125 -3.86 -13.32 -2.21
CA LEU A 125 -2.61 -13.42 -1.46
C LEU A 125 -2.28 -14.88 -1.12
N ALA A 126 -3.27 -15.67 -0.68
CA ALA A 126 -3.10 -17.09 -0.39
C ALA A 126 -2.68 -17.88 -1.64
N ASP A 127 -3.34 -17.66 -2.78
CA ASP A 127 -2.94 -18.25 -4.07
C ASP A 127 -1.51 -17.85 -4.49
N CYS A 128 -1.14 -16.59 -4.31
CA CYS A 128 0.22 -16.14 -4.54
C CYS A 128 1.25 -16.90 -3.70
N MET A 129 0.92 -17.13 -2.41
CA MET A 129 1.81 -17.89 -1.52
C MET A 129 1.95 -19.34 -1.96
N GLU A 130 0.87 -20.01 -2.35
CA GLU A 130 0.90 -21.38 -2.87
C GLU A 130 1.74 -21.52 -4.15
N ARG A 131 1.69 -20.52 -5.02
CA ARG A 131 2.47 -20.47 -6.29
C ARG A 131 3.91 -19.99 -6.10
N GLY A 132 4.33 -19.65 -4.88
CA GLY A 132 5.68 -19.15 -4.60
C GLY A 132 5.94 -17.74 -5.16
N VAL A 133 4.89 -16.96 -5.41
CA VAL A 133 5.01 -15.54 -5.79
C VAL A 133 5.57 -14.76 -4.60
N ALA A 134 6.48 -13.81 -4.86
CA ALA A 134 7.07 -12.95 -3.85
C ALA A 134 7.03 -11.49 -4.28
N ARG A 135 7.19 -10.57 -3.32
CA ARG A 135 7.18 -9.10 -3.45
C ARG A 135 5.80 -8.48 -3.68
N MET A 136 5.54 -7.35 -3.02
CA MET A 136 4.27 -6.63 -3.12
C MET A 136 3.90 -6.23 -4.55
N ARG A 137 4.85 -5.83 -5.39
CA ARG A 137 4.59 -5.48 -6.79
C ARG A 137 3.99 -6.65 -7.60
N ASN A 138 4.38 -7.89 -7.31
CA ASN A 138 3.83 -9.06 -7.97
C ASN A 138 2.45 -9.41 -7.42
N PHE A 139 2.21 -9.18 -6.13
CA PHE A 139 0.88 -9.29 -5.55
C PHE A 139 -0.09 -8.28 -6.18
N GLN A 140 0.34 -7.01 -6.37
CA GLN A 140 -0.50 -6.01 -7.04
C GLN A 140 -0.88 -6.45 -8.47
N ARG A 141 0.04 -7.05 -9.22
CA ARG A 141 -0.27 -7.65 -10.54
C ARG A 141 -1.27 -8.79 -10.41
N ALA A 142 -1.06 -9.67 -9.44
CA ALA A 142 -1.96 -10.80 -9.22
C ALA A 142 -3.39 -10.37 -8.88
N LEU A 143 -3.59 -9.24 -8.21
CA LEU A 143 -4.94 -8.69 -7.99
C LEU A 143 -5.65 -8.35 -9.31
N VAL A 144 -4.93 -7.72 -10.26
CA VAL A 144 -5.46 -7.41 -11.60
C VAL A 144 -5.70 -8.71 -12.39
N ASP A 145 -4.73 -9.63 -12.38
CA ASP A 145 -4.83 -10.91 -13.10
C ASP A 145 -5.99 -11.77 -12.57
N ALA A 146 -6.31 -11.67 -11.30
CA ALA A 146 -7.46 -12.33 -10.67
C ALA A 146 -8.81 -11.63 -10.98
N GLY A 147 -8.79 -10.54 -11.73
CA GLY A 147 -9.98 -9.81 -12.14
C GLY A 147 -10.60 -8.93 -11.05
N LEU A 148 -9.86 -8.58 -10.00
CA LEU A 148 -10.35 -7.64 -9.00
C LEU A 148 -10.50 -6.24 -9.62
N ARG A 149 -11.61 -5.58 -9.29
CA ARG A 149 -11.84 -4.20 -9.70
C ARG A 149 -11.07 -3.26 -8.78
N LEU A 150 -10.00 -2.71 -9.31
CA LEU A 150 -9.11 -1.80 -8.58
C LEU A 150 -9.25 -0.38 -9.11
N LYS A 151 -9.36 0.59 -8.20
CA LYS A 151 -9.41 2.02 -8.48
C LYS A 151 -8.08 2.67 -8.09
N ALA A 152 -7.51 3.49 -8.95
CA ALA A 152 -6.45 4.39 -8.57
C ALA A 152 -7.05 5.63 -7.88
N TYR A 153 -6.53 5.96 -6.70
CA TYR A 153 -6.85 7.20 -6.00
C TYR A 153 -5.62 8.10 -6.01
N GLN A 154 -5.70 9.22 -6.70
CA GLN A 154 -4.62 10.18 -6.71
C GLN A 154 -4.52 10.84 -5.34
N MET A 155 -3.54 10.41 -4.59
CA MET A 155 -3.18 10.95 -3.30
C MET A 155 -1.97 11.84 -3.49
N GLY A 156 -1.97 13.06 -3.08
CA GLY A 156 -0.92 14.04 -3.30
C GLY A 156 0.52 13.52 -3.34
N LYS A 157 1.46 14.24 -2.80
CA LYS A 157 2.85 13.76 -2.73
C LYS A 157 2.97 12.64 -1.71
N ILE A 158 3.55 11.52 -2.15
CA ILE A 158 3.93 10.39 -1.30
C ILE A 158 5.45 10.22 -1.43
N LEU A 159 6.12 9.95 -0.33
CA LEU A 159 7.56 9.69 -0.25
C LEU A 159 7.81 8.32 0.38
N ASP A 160 8.79 7.61 -0.12
CA ASP A 160 9.35 6.44 0.55
C ASP A 160 10.68 6.80 1.25
N VAL A 161 10.90 6.28 2.45
CA VAL A 161 12.12 6.49 3.24
C VAL A 161 12.95 5.22 3.20
N ASP A 162 13.70 5.05 2.13
CA ASP A 162 14.58 3.88 1.93
C ASP A 162 15.99 4.11 2.49
N HIS A 163 16.45 5.36 2.56
CA HIS A 163 17.79 5.72 2.95
C HIS A 163 17.81 6.83 4.00
N ALA A 164 18.91 6.94 4.77
CA ALA A 164 19.06 7.98 5.78
C ALA A 164 18.89 9.41 5.22
N GLY A 165 19.26 9.65 3.95
CA GLY A 165 19.06 10.95 3.29
C GLY A 165 17.60 11.30 3.00
N ASP A 166 16.69 10.34 3.02
CA ASP A 166 15.27 10.57 2.77
C ASP A 166 14.54 11.06 4.02
N ILE A 167 15.13 10.87 5.21
CA ILE A 167 14.58 11.33 6.49
C ILE A 167 14.42 12.85 6.47
N GLU A 168 15.44 13.59 6.06
CA GLU A 168 15.37 15.06 5.97
C GLU A 168 14.32 15.53 4.94
N LYS A 169 14.21 14.83 3.81
CA LYS A 169 13.15 15.11 2.81
C LYS A 169 11.76 14.88 3.40
N ALA A 170 11.57 13.78 4.14
CA ALA A 170 10.31 13.43 4.78
C ALA A 170 9.93 14.43 5.87
N GLU A 171 10.87 14.83 6.74
CA GLU A 171 10.65 15.85 7.77
C GLU A 171 10.26 17.20 7.16
N ASN A 172 10.99 17.63 6.12
CA ASN A 172 10.67 18.87 5.39
C ASN A 172 9.28 18.79 4.73
N PHE A 173 8.91 17.64 4.20
CA PHE A 173 7.60 17.44 3.57
C PHE A 173 6.45 17.49 4.60
N ILE A 174 6.58 16.85 5.75
CA ILE A 174 5.56 16.86 6.79
C ILE A 174 5.39 18.26 7.39
N ASN A 175 6.50 18.99 7.58
CA ASN A 175 6.51 20.31 8.21
C ASN A 175 6.18 21.46 7.24
N SER A 176 6.19 21.23 5.92
CA SER A 176 5.78 22.22 4.94
C SER A 176 4.25 22.33 4.87
N LYS A 177 3.76 23.58 5.03
CA LYS A 177 2.31 23.88 4.94
C LYS A 177 1.82 23.84 3.49
#